data_f808e513ebbe491a13972f16c6d389a8
#
_entry.id   f808e513ebbe491a13972f16c6d389a8
#
_cell.length_a   1.000
_cell.length_b   1.000
_cell.length_c   1.000
_cell.angle_alpha   90.00
_cell.angle_beta   90.00
_cell.angle_gamma   90.00
#
_symmetry.space_group_name_H-M   'P 1'
#
loop_
_entity.id
_entity.type
_entity.pdbx_description
1 polymer ?
#
loop_
_entity_poly.entity_id
_entity_poly.type
_entity_poly.pdbx_seq_one_letter_code
_entity_poly.pdbx_strand_id
1 'polypeptide(L)'
;MRPPSGRNEPMPTGTYSFSRRHRLQHALEFQAVYAGKVRESRGPLTVFAIPNDLGYPRLGLSVGRKVGTAPKRNRIKRLLREAFRLMQHDLPRGYDVVINVRPHEVAALADYQRMLSAVLVKLHAKWSRGSEDGG
;
A
#
# COMPACT_ATOMS: atom_id res chain seq x y z
N MET A 1 -20.56 -10.03 19.29
CA MET A 1 -20.18 -9.77 19.30
C MET A 1 -19.48 -9.60 19.12
N ARG A 2 -19.24 -9.73 18.86
CA ARG A 2 -18.57 -9.58 18.73
C ARG A 2 -18.02 -9.42 18.62
N PRO A 3 -17.91 -9.54 18.51
CA PRO A 3 -17.29 -9.33 18.32
C PRO A 3 -16.73 -9.07 18.20
N PRO A 4 -16.55 -9.12 18.17
CA PRO A 4 -15.94 -8.87 18.01
C PRO A 4 -15.25 -8.56 17.84
N SER A 5 -15.26 -8.73 17.86
CA SER A 5 -14.62 -8.47 17.82
C SER A 5 -13.93 -8.32 17.75
N GLY A 6 -14.02 -8.39 17.72
CA GLY A 6 -13.53 -8.33 17.85
C GLY A 6 -12.73 -8.52 17.92
N ARG A 7 -12.68 -8.66 18.11
CA ARG A 7 -12.10 -8.88 18.21
C ARG A 7 -11.42 -8.72 18.24
N ASN A 8 -11.25 -8.59 18.14
CA ASN A 8 -10.53 -8.23 18.08
C ASN A 8 -9.74 -7.87 18.27
N GLU A 9 -9.55 -7.86 18.49
CA GLU A 9 -8.78 -7.61 18.58
C GLU A 9 -7.85 -7.34 18.91
N PRO A 10 -7.56 -7.34 19.37
CA PRO A 10 -6.64 -7.09 19.59
C PRO A 10 -5.62 -6.94 19.54
N MET A 11 -5.25 -6.76 19.53
CA MET A 11 -4.31 -6.67 19.46
C MET A 11 -3.33 -6.50 19.63
N PRO A 12 -3.39 -6.78 19.94
CA PRO A 12 -2.27 -6.67 20.64
C PRO A 12 -1.18 -6.03 20.27
N THR A 13 -0.33 -6.49 20.54
CA THR A 13 0.70 -5.78 20.05
C THR A 13 0.32 -4.98 18.89
N GLY A 14 -0.71 -5.24 18.23
CA GLY A 14 -1.24 -4.47 17.17
C GLY A 14 -0.31 -3.60 16.38
N THR A 15 0.92 -3.46 16.80
CA THR A 15 1.86 -2.52 16.23
C THR A 15 2.08 -2.75 14.75
N TYR A 16 2.19 -4.01 14.33
CA TYR A 16 2.41 -4.34 12.93
C TYR A 16 1.30 -5.18 12.34
N SER A 17 0.13 -5.17 12.97
CA SER A 17 -0.97 -5.94 12.44
C SER A 17 -1.45 -5.33 11.11
N PHE A 18 -1.95 -6.19 10.23
CA PHE A 18 -2.45 -5.78 8.94
C PHE A 18 -3.74 -6.52 8.67
N SER A 19 -4.82 -5.96 9.19
CA SER A 19 -6.13 -6.59 9.12
C SER A 19 -6.81 -6.24 7.81
N ARG A 20 -8.00 -6.83 7.62
CA ARG A 20 -8.80 -6.61 6.43
C ARG A 20 -9.07 -5.12 6.18
N ARG A 21 -9.28 -4.35 7.22
CA ARG A 21 -9.55 -2.92 7.08
C ARG A 21 -8.41 -2.14 6.46
N HIS A 22 -7.20 -2.71 6.46
CA HIS A 22 -6.04 -2.08 5.85
C HIS A 22 -5.92 -2.40 4.35
N ARG A 23 -6.87 -3.10 3.78
CA ARG A 23 -6.83 -3.50 2.38
C ARG A 23 -7.91 -2.79 1.59
N LEU A 24 -7.53 -2.31 0.41
CA LEU A 24 -8.50 -1.85 -0.57
C LEU A 24 -9.03 -3.07 -1.29
N GLN A 25 -10.34 -3.21 -1.36
CA GLN A 25 -10.96 -4.43 -1.86
C GLN A 25 -11.90 -4.22 -3.04
N HIS A 26 -12.39 -3.01 -3.23
CA HIS A 26 -13.41 -2.75 -4.24
C HIS A 26 -12.86 -1.89 -5.37
N ALA A 27 -13.38 -2.13 -6.59
CA ALA A 27 -12.94 -1.41 -7.77
C ALA A 27 -13.06 0.09 -7.61
N LEU A 28 -14.12 0.56 -6.95
CA LEU A 28 -14.29 2.00 -6.76
C LEU A 28 -13.20 2.61 -5.89
N GLU A 29 -12.72 1.86 -4.91
CA GLU A 29 -11.62 2.32 -4.07
C GLU A 29 -10.34 2.49 -4.88
N PHE A 30 -10.06 1.51 -5.76
CA PHE A 30 -8.89 1.61 -6.65
C PHE A 30 -9.02 2.79 -7.60
N GLN A 31 -10.22 2.98 -8.17
CA GLN A 31 -10.44 4.08 -9.09
C GLN A 31 -10.23 5.43 -8.44
N ALA A 32 -10.64 5.57 -7.19
CA ALA A 32 -10.44 6.82 -6.45
C ALA A 32 -8.96 7.15 -6.31
N VAL A 33 -8.14 6.14 -6.03
CA VAL A 33 -6.69 6.33 -5.90
C VAL A 33 -6.08 6.74 -7.24
N TYR A 34 -6.45 6.05 -8.32
CA TYR A 34 -5.95 6.39 -9.65
C TYR A 34 -6.38 7.80 -10.07
N ALA A 35 -7.60 8.20 -9.73
CA ALA A 35 -8.12 9.50 -10.10
C ALA A 35 -7.33 10.64 -9.47
N GLY A 36 -6.65 10.39 -8.36
CA GLY A 36 -5.80 11.40 -7.72
C GLY A 36 -4.56 11.73 -8.52
N LYS A 37 -4.14 10.83 -9.42
CA LYS A 37 -3.04 11.03 -10.39
C LYS A 37 -1.66 11.29 -9.79
N VAL A 38 -1.50 11.14 -8.50
CA VAL A 38 -0.19 11.32 -7.86
C VAL A 38 0.46 9.94 -7.75
N ARG A 39 1.60 9.78 -8.42
CA ARG A 39 2.26 8.48 -8.50
C ARG A 39 3.77 8.63 -8.56
N GLU A 40 4.47 7.57 -8.22
CA GLU A 40 5.90 7.41 -8.38
C GLU A 40 6.20 5.99 -8.78
N SER A 41 7.28 5.80 -9.51
CA SER A 41 7.71 4.47 -9.95
C SER A 41 9.10 4.17 -9.44
N ARG A 42 9.34 2.89 -9.12
CA ARG A 42 10.66 2.42 -8.75
C ARG A 42 10.76 0.95 -9.12
N GLY A 43 11.69 0.62 -10.01
CA GLY A 43 11.83 -0.74 -10.50
C GLY A 43 10.53 -1.24 -11.12
N PRO A 44 10.04 -2.42 -10.71
CA PRO A 44 8.81 -2.97 -11.28
C PRO A 44 7.54 -2.37 -10.67
N LEU A 45 7.65 -1.45 -9.71
CA LEU A 45 6.50 -0.93 -8.99
C LEU A 45 6.13 0.47 -9.45
N THR A 46 4.84 0.68 -9.71
CA THR A 46 4.27 2.02 -9.87
C THR A 46 3.25 2.17 -8.76
N VAL A 47 3.44 3.19 -7.93
CA VAL A 47 2.66 3.35 -6.72
C VAL A 47 1.86 4.65 -6.79
N PHE A 48 0.56 4.52 -6.59
CA PHE A 48 -0.37 5.66 -6.51
C PHE A 48 -0.81 5.82 -5.08
N ALA A 49 -0.99 7.05 -4.62
CA ALA A 49 -1.47 7.28 -3.26
C ALA A 49 -2.32 8.53 -3.19
N ILE A 50 -3.37 8.46 -2.38
CA ILE A 50 -4.16 9.64 -2.01
C ILE A 50 -4.32 9.63 -0.49
N PRO A 51 -4.38 10.82 0.14
CA PRO A 51 -4.67 10.89 1.57
C PRO A 51 -6.07 10.34 1.85
N ASN A 52 -6.21 9.67 2.97
CA ASN A 52 -7.53 9.29 3.47
C ASN A 52 -7.69 9.89 4.87
N ASP A 53 -8.90 9.91 5.38
CA ASP A 53 -9.17 10.49 6.68
C ASP A 53 -9.32 9.45 7.78
N LEU A 54 -8.75 8.26 7.53
CA LEU A 54 -8.94 7.13 8.43
C LEU A 54 -7.93 7.07 9.57
N GLY A 55 -6.79 7.76 9.43
CA GLY A 55 -5.74 7.70 10.44
C GLY A 55 -4.85 6.47 10.31
N TYR A 56 -5.05 5.65 9.29
CA TYR A 56 -4.22 4.48 9.01
C TYR A 56 -4.18 4.25 7.50
N PRO A 57 -3.11 3.61 6.99
CA PRO A 57 -3.01 3.36 5.55
C PRO A 57 -3.81 2.14 5.13
N ARG A 58 -4.26 2.16 3.87
CA ARG A 58 -4.87 1.00 3.25
C ARG A 58 -4.11 0.69 1.98
N LEU A 59 -4.01 -0.60 1.64
CA LEU A 59 -3.19 -1.07 0.52
C LEU A 59 -4.00 -1.89 -0.46
N GLY A 60 -3.90 -1.55 -1.74
CA GLY A 60 -4.41 -2.34 -2.83
C GLY A 60 -3.27 -2.76 -3.74
N LEU A 61 -3.33 -3.98 -4.27
CA LEU A 61 -2.31 -4.52 -5.16
C LEU A 61 -2.93 -4.89 -6.49
N SER A 62 -2.27 -4.50 -7.57
CA SER A 62 -2.67 -4.89 -8.91
C SER A 62 -1.52 -5.65 -9.56
N VAL A 63 -1.66 -6.98 -9.62
CA VAL A 63 -0.64 -7.86 -10.15
C VAL A 63 -1.29 -8.70 -11.25
N GLY A 64 -1.11 -8.28 -12.50
CA GLY A 64 -1.77 -8.90 -13.62
C GLY A 64 -1.11 -10.20 -14.06
N ARG A 65 -1.78 -10.88 -14.99
CA ARG A 65 -1.33 -12.18 -15.48
C ARG A 65 0.04 -12.13 -16.15
N LYS A 66 0.38 -10.99 -16.72
CA LYS A 66 1.68 -10.85 -17.42
C LYS A 66 2.86 -10.95 -16.45
N VAL A 67 2.63 -10.75 -15.17
CA VAL A 67 3.69 -10.86 -14.17
C VAL A 67 4.16 -12.31 -14.02
N GLY A 68 3.25 -13.25 -14.16
CA GLY A 68 3.61 -14.66 -14.09
C GLY A 68 2.45 -15.55 -13.69
N THR A 69 2.80 -16.77 -13.29
CA THR A 69 1.82 -17.75 -12.84
C THR A 69 1.14 -17.30 -11.56
N ALA A 70 0.02 -17.94 -11.22
CA ALA A 70 -0.68 -17.62 -9.98
C ALA A 70 0.20 -17.76 -8.74
N PRO A 71 0.98 -18.85 -8.60
CA PRO A 71 1.88 -18.93 -7.45
C PRO A 71 2.89 -17.79 -7.38
N LYS A 72 3.46 -17.39 -8.51
CA LYS A 72 4.41 -16.28 -8.55
C LYS A 72 3.72 -14.97 -8.14
N ARG A 73 2.54 -14.70 -8.72
CA ARG A 73 1.80 -13.49 -8.39
C ARG A 73 1.43 -13.44 -6.91
N ASN A 74 0.99 -14.56 -6.36
CA ASN A 74 0.62 -14.63 -4.94
C ASN A 74 1.82 -14.39 -4.04
N ARG A 75 2.98 -14.90 -4.44
CA ARG A 75 4.21 -14.68 -3.68
C ARG A 75 4.60 -13.21 -3.66
N ILE A 76 4.51 -12.54 -4.81
CA ILE A 76 4.80 -11.12 -4.90
C ILE A 76 3.83 -10.32 -4.03
N LYS A 77 2.54 -10.64 -4.10
CA LYS A 77 1.55 -9.96 -3.28
C LYS A 77 1.85 -10.09 -1.79
N ARG A 78 2.22 -11.31 -1.38
CA ARG A 78 2.53 -11.58 0.03
C ARG A 78 3.73 -10.76 0.48
N LEU A 79 4.77 -10.71 -0.34
CA LEU A 79 5.97 -9.95 -0.01
C LEU A 79 5.68 -8.45 0.05
N LEU A 80 4.88 -7.93 -0.87
CA LEU A 80 4.52 -6.51 -0.86
C LEU A 80 3.65 -6.15 0.34
N ARG A 81 2.72 -7.03 0.71
CA ARG A 81 1.91 -6.79 1.92
C ARG A 81 2.77 -6.77 3.16
N GLU A 82 3.72 -7.68 3.23
CA GLU A 82 4.62 -7.73 4.38
C GLU A 82 5.52 -6.50 4.44
N ALA A 83 6.09 -6.10 3.30
CA ALA A 83 6.91 -4.90 3.24
C ALA A 83 6.13 -3.67 3.68
N PHE A 84 4.88 -3.55 3.20
CA PHE A 84 4.04 -2.42 3.56
C PHE A 84 3.67 -2.45 5.04
N ARG A 85 3.32 -3.64 5.55
CA ARG A 85 2.97 -3.80 6.96
C ARG A 85 4.11 -3.32 7.87
N LEU A 86 5.33 -3.68 7.51
CA LEU A 86 6.49 -3.35 8.35
C LEU A 86 6.79 -1.85 8.36
N MET A 87 6.35 -1.12 7.35
CA MET A 87 6.65 0.31 7.26
C MET A 87 5.42 1.21 7.40
N GLN A 88 4.27 0.63 7.74
CA GLN A 88 3.04 1.42 7.78
C GLN A 88 3.08 2.56 8.80
N HIS A 89 3.86 2.40 9.85
CA HIS A 89 3.97 3.43 10.89
C HIS A 89 4.94 4.54 10.52
N ASP A 90 5.66 4.40 9.41
CA ASP A 90 6.56 5.43 8.95
C ASP A 90 5.83 6.51 8.15
N LEU A 91 4.59 6.25 7.78
CA LEU A 91 3.77 7.23 7.08
C LEU A 91 3.21 8.23 8.08
N PRO A 92 3.35 9.53 7.80
CA PRO A 92 2.92 10.56 8.75
C PRO A 92 1.42 10.75 8.82
N ARG A 93 0.66 10.14 7.90
CA ARG A 93 -0.80 10.23 7.89
C ARG A 93 -1.36 9.03 7.14
N GLY A 94 -2.68 8.86 7.19
CA GLY A 94 -3.32 7.79 6.45
C GLY A 94 -3.33 8.04 4.96
N TYR A 95 -3.02 7.01 4.20
CA TYR A 95 -3.09 7.04 2.74
C TYR A 95 -3.75 5.78 2.23
N ASP A 96 -4.50 5.94 1.14
CA ASP A 96 -4.90 4.80 0.32
C ASP A 96 -3.84 4.66 -0.76
N VAL A 97 -3.20 3.49 -0.80
CA VAL A 97 -2.06 3.23 -1.67
C VAL A 97 -2.39 2.08 -2.59
N VAL A 98 -2.14 2.25 -3.88
CA VAL A 98 -2.28 1.16 -4.85
C VAL A 98 -0.93 0.94 -5.52
N ILE A 99 -0.48 -0.31 -5.50
CA ILE A 99 0.77 -0.70 -6.15
C ILE A 99 0.45 -1.52 -7.39
N ASN A 100 0.86 -1.00 -8.56
CA ASN A 100 0.79 -1.74 -9.81
C ASN A 100 2.14 -2.40 -10.03
N VAL A 101 2.13 -3.68 -10.35
CA VAL A 101 3.35 -4.46 -10.48
C VAL A 101 3.58 -4.83 -11.95
N ARG A 102 4.76 -4.52 -12.47
CA ARG A 102 5.16 -4.91 -13.82
C ARG A 102 5.88 -6.27 -13.77
N PRO A 103 5.95 -6.98 -14.90
CA PRO A 103 6.68 -8.24 -14.94
C PRO A 103 8.11 -8.09 -14.48
N HIS A 104 8.56 -8.98 -13.60
CA HIS A 104 9.93 -8.98 -13.09
C HIS A 104 10.16 -10.29 -12.35
N GLU A 105 11.41 -10.60 -12.04
CA GLU A 105 11.72 -11.73 -11.18
C GLU A 105 11.44 -11.36 -9.74
N VAL A 106 10.94 -12.34 -8.96
CA VAL A 106 10.58 -12.07 -7.57
C VAL A 106 11.79 -11.55 -6.80
N ALA A 107 11.62 -10.41 -6.16
CA ALA A 107 12.67 -9.78 -5.37
C ALA A 107 12.57 -10.22 -3.91
N ALA A 108 13.60 -9.94 -3.14
CA ALA A 108 13.57 -10.23 -1.70
C ALA A 108 12.73 -9.19 -0.98
N LEU A 109 12.25 -9.54 0.21
CA LEU A 109 11.46 -8.63 1.04
C LEU A 109 12.17 -7.30 1.25
N ALA A 110 13.46 -7.34 1.56
CA ALA A 110 14.24 -6.12 1.80
C ALA A 110 14.27 -5.21 0.57
N ASP A 111 14.29 -5.79 -0.63
CA ASP A 111 14.28 -5.00 -1.85
C ASP A 111 12.94 -4.28 -2.02
N TYR A 112 11.85 -4.98 -1.77
CA TYR A 112 10.53 -4.35 -1.84
C TYR A 112 10.38 -3.26 -0.78
N GLN A 113 10.92 -3.48 0.41
CA GLN A 113 10.90 -2.45 1.45
C GLN A 113 11.63 -1.19 1.02
N ARG A 114 12.81 -1.35 0.41
CA ARG A 114 13.57 -0.20 -0.08
C ARG A 114 12.84 0.55 -1.16
N MET A 115 12.24 -0.18 -2.12
CA MET A 115 11.47 0.45 -3.19
C MET A 115 10.28 1.23 -2.64
N LEU A 116 9.51 0.61 -1.75
CA LEU A 116 8.33 1.26 -1.20
C LEU A 116 8.71 2.47 -0.35
N SER A 117 9.75 2.36 0.45
CA SER A 117 10.18 3.47 1.28
C SER A 117 10.56 4.68 0.43
N ALA A 118 11.34 4.46 -0.63
CA ALA A 118 11.75 5.54 -1.51
C ALA A 118 10.56 6.19 -2.20
N VAL A 119 9.62 5.38 -2.67
CA VAL A 119 8.45 5.86 -3.39
C VAL A 119 7.51 6.62 -2.47
N LEU A 120 7.24 6.08 -1.28
CA LEU A 120 6.28 6.69 -0.37
C LEU A 120 6.77 8.02 0.18
N VAL A 121 8.07 8.16 0.40
CA VAL A 121 8.64 9.45 0.79
C VAL A 121 8.35 10.50 -0.29
N LYS A 122 8.56 10.15 -1.55
CA LYS A 122 8.30 11.06 -2.66
C LYS A 122 6.82 11.39 -2.80
N LEU A 123 5.97 10.39 -2.64
CA LEU A 123 4.52 10.61 -2.75
C LEU A 123 4.02 11.53 -1.64
N HIS A 124 4.49 11.32 -0.43
CA HIS A 124 4.12 12.19 0.68
C HIS A 124 4.59 13.62 0.42
N ALA A 125 5.80 13.79 -0.11
CA ALA A 125 6.32 15.12 -0.45
C ALA A 125 5.43 15.80 -1.50
N LYS A 126 4.98 15.06 -2.50
CA LYS A 126 4.09 15.60 -3.53
C LYS A 126 2.77 16.09 -2.94
N TRP A 127 2.18 15.31 -2.05
CA TRP A 127 0.93 15.69 -1.41
C TRP A 127 1.12 16.88 -0.49
N SER A 128 2.22 16.94 0.23
CA SER A 128 2.52 18.05 1.12
C SER A 128 2.72 19.36 0.34
N ARG A 129 3.46 19.28 -0.79
CA ARG A 129 3.66 20.46 -1.63
C ARG A 129 2.35 20.92 -2.26
N GLY A 130 1.56 19.98 -2.78
CA GLY A 130 0.28 20.31 -3.35
C GLY A 130 -0.64 20.96 -2.36
N SER A 131 -0.63 20.50 -1.13
CA SER A 131 -1.43 21.06 -0.07
C SER A 131 -1.00 22.51 0.23
N GLU A 132 0.30 22.73 0.27
CA GLU A 132 0.84 24.09 0.51
C GLU A 132 0.55 25.01 -0.66
N ASP A 133 0.78 24.52 -1.88
CA ASP A 133 0.59 25.33 -3.09
C ASP A 133 -0.88 25.54 -3.39
N GLY A 134 -1.69 24.56 -3.10
CA GLY A 134 -3.11 24.64 -3.36
C GLY A 134 -3.87 25.52 -2.39
N GLY A 135 -3.18 25.96 -1.41
CA GLY A 135 -3.77 26.84 -0.41
C GLY A 135 -4.61 26.09 0.55
#